data_d2214303df6e97febdfb61d18dcdb217
#
_entry.id   d2214303df6e97febdfb61d18dcdb217
#
_cell.length_a   1.000
_cell.length_b   1.000
_cell.length_c   1.000
_cell.angle_alpha   90.00
_cell.angle_beta   90.00
_cell.angle_gamma   90.00
#
_symmetry.space_group_name_H-M   'P 1'
#
loop_
_entity.id
_entity.type
_entity.pdbx_description
1 polymer ?
#
loop_
_entity_poly.entity_id
_entity_poly.type
_entity_poly.pdbx_seq_one_letter_code
_entity_poly.pdbx_strand_id
1 'polypeptide(L)'
;MGTIELDKYSKQLFIYSNILLYGNMATESLAKQCADEIETMWNEPKAIVKFKDDNYTAVFVTKGYLFTQLTPEDIFENRNPRNNYFRVEEFVHGNISFVDGLGCNTGLFKMENLYPGSTTAAHEYGHTLGLDHPDDMDLRGIGVPGIMYPRGTLVDPQYQYEPLVAAGTKGGTMHP
;
A
#
# COMPACT_ATOMS: atom_id res chain seq x y z
N MET A 1 -4.64 6.69 -0.67
CA MET A 1 -5.88 7.28 -0.09
C MET A 1 -7.05 6.30 -0.19
N GLY A 2 -8.15 6.52 0.55
CA GLY A 2 -9.28 5.60 0.59
C GLY A 2 -10.49 6.23 1.26
N THR A 3 -11.56 5.44 1.37
CA THR A 3 -12.73 5.78 2.20
C THR A 3 -12.87 4.77 3.33
N ILE A 4 -13.33 5.25 4.47
CA ILE A 4 -13.49 4.42 5.67
C ILE A 4 -14.98 4.22 5.92
N GLU A 5 -15.35 2.99 6.22
CA GLU A 5 -16.70 2.59 6.62
C GLU A 5 -16.61 1.79 7.92
N LEU A 6 -17.39 2.19 8.92
CA LEU A 6 -17.39 1.57 10.24
C LEU A 6 -18.61 0.65 10.38
N ASP A 7 -18.36 -0.64 10.49
CA ASP A 7 -19.38 -1.61 10.87
C ASP A 7 -19.33 -1.91 12.38
N LYS A 8 -20.29 -1.35 13.10
CA LYS A 8 -20.39 -1.50 14.55
C LYS A 8 -20.82 -2.90 14.98
N TYR A 9 -21.52 -3.63 14.12
CA TYR A 9 -22.01 -4.97 14.41
C TYR A 9 -20.88 -6.00 14.36
N SER A 10 -20.15 -6.02 13.26
CA SER A 10 -19.02 -6.93 13.08
C SER A 10 -17.74 -6.44 13.77
N LYS A 11 -17.74 -5.21 14.34
CA LYS A 11 -16.54 -4.57 14.90
C LYS A 11 -15.41 -4.50 13.88
N GLN A 12 -15.75 -4.13 12.64
CA GLN A 12 -14.81 -3.95 11.55
C GLN A 12 -14.79 -2.50 11.07
N LEU A 13 -13.60 -2.05 10.67
CA LEU A 13 -13.37 -0.77 10.04
C LEU A 13 -12.83 -1.06 8.63
N PHE A 14 -13.68 -0.91 7.64
CA PHE A 14 -13.32 -1.13 6.24
C PHE A 14 -12.63 0.08 5.65
N ILE A 15 -11.53 -0.17 4.93
CA ILE A 15 -10.77 0.84 4.19
C ILE A 15 -10.82 0.44 2.71
N TYR A 16 -11.58 1.18 1.92
CA TYR A 16 -11.76 0.91 0.50
C TYR A 16 -10.85 1.77 -0.35
N SER A 17 -10.10 1.16 -1.25
CA SER A 17 -9.21 1.84 -2.19
C SER A 17 -9.26 1.25 -3.58
N ASN A 18 -9.06 2.09 -4.59
CA ASN A 18 -8.88 1.70 -5.97
C ASN A 18 -7.44 1.95 -6.37
N ILE A 19 -6.82 0.97 -7.02
CA ILE A 19 -5.48 1.04 -7.58
C ILE A 19 -5.61 1.13 -9.09
N LEU A 20 -5.36 2.32 -9.64
CA LEU A 20 -5.51 2.61 -11.05
C LEU A 20 -4.14 2.63 -11.70
N LEU A 21 -3.85 1.62 -12.52
CA LEU A 21 -2.61 1.55 -13.25
C LEU A 21 -2.77 2.13 -14.67
N TYR A 22 -1.77 2.89 -15.11
CA TYR A 22 -1.67 3.44 -16.44
C TYR A 22 -0.20 3.47 -16.91
N GLY A 23 0.07 3.86 -18.15
CA GLY A 23 1.42 3.86 -18.70
C GLY A 23 1.73 2.64 -19.56
N ASN A 24 2.93 2.62 -20.15
CA ASN A 24 3.27 1.69 -21.23
C ASN A 24 3.36 0.23 -20.78
N MET A 25 3.64 -0.01 -19.51
CA MET A 25 3.80 -1.36 -18.94
C MET A 25 2.58 -1.80 -18.11
N ALA A 26 1.55 -0.94 -17.98
CA ALA A 26 0.35 -1.27 -17.24
C ALA A 26 -0.51 -2.31 -17.99
N THR A 27 -0.97 -3.31 -17.25
CA THR A 27 -1.92 -4.33 -17.74
C THR A 27 -3.02 -4.57 -16.72
N GLU A 28 -4.14 -5.12 -17.17
CA GLU A 28 -5.25 -5.47 -16.27
C GLU A 28 -4.84 -6.52 -15.22
N SER A 29 -4.06 -7.53 -15.65
CA SER A 29 -3.53 -8.55 -14.74
C SER A 29 -2.60 -7.96 -13.69
N LEU A 30 -1.76 -6.98 -14.07
CA LEU A 30 -0.86 -6.30 -13.13
C LEU A 30 -1.64 -5.43 -12.14
N ALA A 31 -2.68 -4.73 -12.61
CA ALA A 31 -3.52 -3.94 -11.72
C ALA A 31 -4.22 -4.81 -10.66
N LYS A 32 -4.72 -5.97 -11.09
CA LYS A 32 -5.30 -6.94 -10.16
C LYS A 32 -4.24 -7.48 -9.20
N GLN A 33 -3.06 -7.86 -9.69
CA GLN A 33 -1.95 -8.35 -8.85
C GLN A 33 -1.55 -7.34 -7.77
N CYS A 34 -1.38 -6.06 -8.12
CA CYS A 34 -1.05 -5.01 -7.16
C CYS A 34 -2.14 -4.84 -6.10
N ALA A 35 -3.41 -4.86 -6.51
CA ALA A 35 -4.52 -4.76 -5.56
C ALA A 35 -4.59 -5.97 -4.62
N ASP A 36 -4.42 -7.18 -5.14
CA ASP A 36 -4.42 -8.43 -4.35
C ASP A 36 -3.21 -8.45 -3.37
N GLU A 37 -2.03 -7.97 -3.78
CA GLU A 37 -0.86 -7.82 -2.92
C GLU A 37 -1.15 -6.87 -1.75
N ILE A 38 -1.66 -5.67 -2.04
CA ILE A 38 -2.01 -4.67 -1.04
C ILE A 38 -3.03 -5.25 -0.05
N GLU A 39 -4.13 -5.81 -0.55
CA GLU A 39 -5.19 -6.38 0.29
C GLU A 39 -4.66 -7.50 1.19
N THR A 40 -3.84 -8.40 0.65
CA THR A 40 -3.26 -9.51 1.40
C THR A 40 -2.34 -9.00 2.51
N MET A 41 -1.37 -8.16 2.17
CA MET A 41 -0.34 -7.73 3.12
C MET A 41 -0.88 -6.81 4.20
N TRP A 42 -1.81 -5.91 3.88
CA TRP A 42 -2.40 -5.00 4.87
C TRP A 42 -3.43 -5.67 5.77
N ASN A 43 -4.03 -6.79 5.36
CA ASN A 43 -4.95 -7.58 6.20
C ASN A 43 -4.24 -8.64 7.06
N GLU A 44 -3.01 -9.05 6.69
CA GLU A 44 -2.27 -10.10 7.41
C GLU A 44 -2.08 -9.79 8.90
N PRO A 45 -1.71 -8.56 9.33
CA PRO A 45 -1.52 -8.22 10.74
C PRO A 45 -2.80 -8.21 11.57
N LYS A 46 -3.99 -8.20 10.96
CA LYS A 46 -5.28 -8.02 11.65
C LYS A 46 -5.26 -6.82 12.60
N ALA A 47 -4.80 -5.68 12.09
CA ALA A 47 -4.59 -4.47 12.87
C ALA A 47 -5.87 -4.04 13.61
N ILE A 48 -5.71 -3.56 14.84
CA ILE A 48 -6.81 -3.09 15.67
C ILE A 48 -6.78 -1.56 15.74
N VAL A 49 -7.90 -0.96 15.43
CA VAL A 49 -8.12 0.48 15.54
C VAL A 49 -9.04 0.75 16.72
N LYS A 50 -8.57 1.54 17.69
CA LYS A 50 -9.41 2.02 18.76
C LYS A 50 -10.16 3.28 18.29
N PHE A 51 -11.47 3.21 18.30
CA PHE A 51 -12.33 4.36 18.02
C PHE A 51 -13.31 4.57 19.17
N LYS A 52 -13.19 5.69 19.87
CA LYS A 52 -13.86 5.95 21.14
C LYS A 52 -13.55 4.84 22.16
N ASP A 53 -14.57 4.15 22.68
CA ASP A 53 -14.44 3.08 23.68
C ASP A 53 -14.38 1.68 23.09
N ASP A 54 -14.46 1.57 21.78
CA ASP A 54 -14.52 0.29 21.05
C ASP A 54 -13.25 0.01 20.24
N ASN A 55 -12.93 -1.27 20.11
CA ASN A 55 -11.89 -1.76 19.22
C ASN A 55 -12.51 -2.34 17.94
N TYR A 56 -11.92 -2.02 16.80
CA TYR A 56 -12.34 -2.50 15.47
C TYR A 56 -11.15 -3.15 14.76
N THR A 57 -11.40 -4.25 14.08
CA THR A 57 -10.39 -4.82 13.18
C THR A 57 -10.39 -4.03 11.89
N ALA A 58 -9.23 -3.51 11.47
CA ALA A 58 -9.07 -2.87 10.19
C ALA A 58 -9.14 -3.94 9.08
N VAL A 59 -9.92 -3.66 8.05
CA VAL A 59 -10.09 -4.52 6.87
C VAL A 59 -9.87 -3.68 5.62
N PHE A 60 -8.81 -3.98 4.88
CA PHE A 60 -8.49 -3.32 3.63
C PHE A 60 -9.18 -4.06 2.48
N VAL A 61 -9.87 -3.30 1.63
CA VAL A 61 -10.55 -3.80 0.43
C VAL A 61 -10.06 -2.98 -0.75
N THR A 62 -9.31 -3.63 -1.62
CA THR A 62 -8.65 -2.99 -2.77
C THR A 62 -9.14 -3.55 -4.09
N LYS A 63 -9.24 -2.69 -5.10
CA LYS A 63 -9.60 -3.08 -6.48
C LYS A 63 -8.61 -2.49 -7.45
N GLY A 64 -8.10 -3.34 -8.36
CA GLY A 64 -7.20 -2.93 -9.43
C GLY A 64 -7.96 -2.61 -10.72
N TYR A 65 -7.54 -1.54 -11.40
CA TYR A 65 -8.10 -1.12 -12.68
C TYR A 65 -6.99 -0.67 -13.63
N LEU A 66 -7.12 -1.02 -14.89
CA LEU A 66 -6.29 -0.49 -15.97
C LEU A 66 -6.96 0.73 -16.60
N PHE A 67 -6.20 1.80 -16.78
CA PHE A 67 -6.60 2.97 -17.55
C PHE A 67 -5.65 3.16 -18.74
N THR A 68 -6.15 2.96 -19.96
CA THR A 68 -5.35 3.06 -21.17
C THR A 68 -5.24 4.50 -21.71
N GLN A 69 -6.16 5.36 -21.32
CA GLN A 69 -6.24 6.76 -21.75
C GLN A 69 -6.52 7.64 -20.52
N LEU A 70 -5.52 7.87 -19.70
CA LEU A 70 -5.60 8.76 -18.54
C LEU A 70 -4.78 10.01 -18.81
N THR A 71 -5.42 11.18 -18.70
CA THR A 71 -4.76 12.47 -18.82
C THR A 71 -4.41 13.06 -17.46
N PRO A 72 -3.45 14.00 -17.38
CA PRO A 72 -3.18 14.72 -16.14
C PRO A 72 -4.42 15.45 -15.59
N GLU A 73 -5.28 15.95 -16.46
CA GLU A 73 -6.54 16.61 -16.13
C GLU A 73 -7.50 15.65 -15.43
N ASP A 74 -7.63 14.40 -15.91
CA ASP A 74 -8.47 13.38 -15.27
C ASP A 74 -8.04 13.09 -13.83
N ILE A 75 -6.73 13.08 -13.59
CA ILE A 75 -6.16 12.90 -12.24
C ILE A 75 -6.46 14.13 -11.38
N PHE A 76 -6.23 15.33 -11.93
CA PHE A 76 -6.44 16.60 -11.21
C PHE A 76 -7.92 16.83 -10.86
N GLU A 77 -8.83 16.48 -11.76
CA GLU A 77 -10.28 16.63 -11.57
C GLU A 77 -10.90 15.50 -10.74
N ASN A 78 -10.10 14.49 -10.35
CA ASN A 78 -10.60 13.37 -9.55
C ASN A 78 -11.30 13.84 -8.27
N ARG A 79 -12.53 13.35 -8.07
CA ARG A 79 -13.34 13.59 -6.87
C ARG A 79 -13.57 12.33 -6.04
N ASN A 80 -13.07 11.19 -6.51
CA ASN A 80 -13.20 9.93 -5.79
C ASN A 80 -12.00 9.71 -4.87
N PRO A 81 -12.15 9.84 -3.53
CA PRO A 81 -11.04 9.69 -2.60
C PRO A 81 -10.48 8.26 -2.53
N ARG A 82 -11.15 7.28 -3.12
CA ARG A 82 -10.65 5.90 -3.22
C ARG A 82 -9.56 5.73 -4.28
N ASN A 83 -9.48 6.63 -5.26
CA ASN A 83 -8.60 6.47 -6.41
C ASN A 83 -7.15 6.80 -6.07
N ASN A 84 -6.26 5.86 -6.36
CA ASN A 84 -4.82 5.99 -6.29
C ASN A 84 -4.24 5.64 -7.66
N TYR A 85 -3.49 6.56 -8.26
CA TYR A 85 -3.03 6.51 -9.64
C TYR A 85 -1.55 6.19 -9.69
N PHE A 86 -1.19 5.07 -10.28
CA PHE A 86 0.21 4.68 -10.44
C PHE A 86 0.55 4.48 -11.91
N ARG A 87 1.51 5.26 -12.37
CA ARG A 87 2.10 5.08 -13.68
C ARG A 87 3.06 3.90 -13.64
N VAL A 88 2.98 2.99 -14.61
CA VAL A 88 3.88 1.83 -14.70
C VAL A 88 4.81 1.99 -15.88
N GLU A 89 6.11 2.00 -15.61
CA GLU A 89 7.17 2.19 -16.60
C GLU A 89 8.25 1.11 -16.49
N GLU A 90 8.85 0.76 -17.64
CA GLU A 90 9.98 -0.15 -17.68
C GLU A 90 11.24 0.50 -17.08
N PHE A 91 11.48 1.77 -17.46
CA PHE A 91 12.65 2.54 -17.05
C PHE A 91 12.22 3.75 -16.23
N VAL A 92 12.80 3.90 -15.05
CA VAL A 92 12.54 4.99 -14.11
C VAL A 92 13.86 5.58 -13.63
N HIS A 93 13.94 6.91 -13.60
CA HIS A 93 15.10 7.58 -13.02
C HIS A 93 15.23 7.23 -11.53
N GLY A 94 16.43 6.90 -11.07
CA GLY A 94 16.64 6.44 -9.69
C GLY A 94 16.33 4.96 -9.47
N ASN A 95 15.76 4.28 -10.44
CA ASN A 95 15.52 2.82 -10.44
C ASN A 95 14.62 2.30 -9.30
N ILE A 96 13.75 3.16 -8.76
CA ILE A 96 12.84 2.87 -7.65
C ILE A 96 11.38 3.19 -8.02
N SER A 97 10.46 2.52 -7.36
CA SER A 97 9.05 2.91 -7.31
C SER A 97 8.85 3.96 -6.20
N PHE A 98 7.86 4.83 -6.34
CA PHE A 98 7.62 5.90 -5.36
C PHE A 98 6.20 6.46 -5.44
N VAL A 99 5.77 7.11 -4.37
CA VAL A 99 4.60 8.01 -4.32
C VAL A 99 5.10 9.45 -4.37
N ASP A 100 4.38 10.34 -5.05
CA ASP A 100 4.80 11.74 -5.27
C ASP A 100 4.94 12.55 -3.97
N GLY A 101 4.41 12.03 -2.87
CA GLY A 101 4.57 12.58 -1.53
C GLY A 101 3.70 11.82 -0.53
N LEU A 102 3.97 11.98 0.75
CA LEU A 102 3.17 11.34 1.80
C LEU A 102 1.71 11.81 1.75
N GLY A 103 0.80 10.86 1.70
CA GLY A 103 -0.63 11.12 1.56
C GLY A 103 -1.08 11.50 0.14
N CYS A 104 -0.17 11.53 -0.85
CA CYS A 104 -0.55 11.71 -2.25
C CYS A 104 -1.18 10.43 -2.82
N ASN A 105 -2.11 10.61 -3.74
CA ASN A 105 -2.76 9.51 -4.44
C ASN A 105 -2.20 9.27 -5.85
N THR A 106 -1.00 9.75 -6.09
CA THR A 106 -0.26 9.59 -7.35
C THR A 106 1.14 9.05 -7.08
N GLY A 107 1.65 8.27 -8.02
CA GLY A 107 2.98 7.69 -7.91
C GLY A 107 3.40 6.97 -9.17
N LEU A 108 4.56 6.33 -9.10
CA LEU A 108 5.16 5.61 -10.18
C LEU A 108 5.68 4.26 -9.72
N PHE A 109 5.32 3.22 -10.47
CA PHE A 109 5.89 1.89 -10.33
C PHE A 109 6.91 1.60 -11.43
N LYS A 110 8.10 1.16 -11.05
CA LYS A 110 9.01 0.49 -11.95
C LYS A 110 8.54 -0.94 -12.16
N MET A 111 8.31 -1.37 -13.39
CA MET A 111 7.78 -2.69 -13.72
C MET A 111 8.58 -3.83 -13.06
N GLU A 112 9.92 -3.75 -13.09
CA GLU A 112 10.80 -4.75 -12.50
C GLU A 112 10.59 -4.94 -10.98
N ASN A 113 10.01 -3.94 -10.31
CA ASN A 113 9.73 -3.99 -8.87
C ASN A 113 8.42 -4.70 -8.53
N LEU A 114 7.58 -4.99 -9.53
CA LEU A 114 6.24 -5.58 -9.37
C LEU A 114 6.22 -7.08 -9.72
N TYR A 115 7.21 -7.83 -9.29
CA TYR A 115 7.21 -9.28 -9.49
C TYR A 115 6.30 -9.99 -8.46
N PRO A 116 5.79 -11.20 -8.77
CA PRO A 116 5.01 -11.98 -7.81
C PRO A 116 5.75 -12.23 -6.50
N GLY A 117 5.14 -11.83 -5.38
CA GLY A 117 5.77 -11.89 -4.06
C GLY A 117 6.63 -10.68 -3.71
N SER A 118 6.62 -9.62 -4.54
CA SER A 118 7.16 -8.32 -4.13
C SER A 118 6.32 -7.71 -3.01
N THR A 119 6.86 -6.72 -2.32
CA THR A 119 6.13 -5.91 -1.34
C THR A 119 5.96 -4.48 -1.82
N THR A 120 6.30 -4.20 -3.07
CA THR A 120 6.40 -2.84 -3.58
C THR A 120 5.06 -2.14 -3.63
N ALA A 121 4.03 -2.77 -4.18
CA ALA A 121 2.70 -2.14 -4.26
C ALA A 121 2.12 -1.87 -2.86
N ALA A 122 2.29 -2.81 -1.94
CA ALA A 122 1.82 -2.66 -0.57
C ALA A 122 2.60 -1.58 0.22
N HIS A 123 3.91 -1.45 -0.02
CA HIS A 123 4.75 -0.41 0.57
C HIS A 123 4.33 0.98 0.09
N GLU A 124 4.27 1.19 -1.22
CA GLU A 124 3.88 2.47 -1.82
C GLU A 124 2.43 2.86 -1.46
N TYR A 125 1.55 1.88 -1.34
CA TYR A 125 0.20 2.12 -0.85
C TYR A 125 0.20 2.70 0.57
N GLY A 126 1.10 2.26 1.44
CA GLY A 126 1.27 2.82 2.78
C GLY A 126 1.61 4.32 2.76
N HIS A 127 2.44 4.75 1.82
CA HIS A 127 2.72 6.17 1.62
C HIS A 127 1.49 6.95 1.17
N THR A 128 0.58 6.35 0.39
CA THR A 128 -0.69 7.01 0.04
C THR A 128 -1.61 7.21 1.25
N LEU A 129 -1.47 6.39 2.28
CA LEU A 129 -2.17 6.54 3.56
C LEU A 129 -1.51 7.55 4.51
N GLY A 130 -0.38 8.14 4.10
CA GLY A 130 0.37 9.11 4.89
C GLY A 130 1.39 8.48 5.85
N LEU A 131 1.72 7.20 5.69
CA LEU A 131 2.72 6.53 6.51
C LEU A 131 4.12 6.79 5.94
N ASP A 132 5.02 7.25 6.79
CA ASP A 132 6.44 7.42 6.48
C ASP A 132 7.23 6.15 6.81
N HIS A 133 8.50 6.13 6.40
CA HIS A 133 9.41 5.09 6.84
C HIS A 133 9.63 5.20 8.36
N PRO A 134 9.88 4.07 9.05
CA PRO A 134 10.25 4.11 10.46
C PRO A 134 11.56 4.89 10.69
N ASP A 135 11.66 5.56 11.84
CA ASP A 135 12.88 6.32 12.22
C ASP A 135 14.12 5.42 12.33
N ASP A 136 13.96 4.20 12.81
CA ASP A 136 15.03 3.21 12.86
C ASP A 136 15.04 2.39 11.56
N MET A 137 15.93 2.77 10.66
CA MET A 137 16.02 2.25 9.30
C MET A 137 16.89 1.00 9.18
N ASP A 138 17.71 0.67 10.17
CA ASP A 138 18.63 -0.47 10.11
C ASP A 138 18.17 -1.61 11.00
N LEU A 139 17.26 -2.43 10.48
CA LEU A 139 16.81 -3.66 11.13
C LEU A 139 17.48 -4.92 10.58
N ARG A 140 18.59 -4.79 9.89
CA ARG A 140 19.31 -5.95 9.37
C ARG A 140 19.74 -6.85 10.51
N GLY A 141 19.23 -8.08 10.53
CA GLY A 141 19.47 -9.05 11.60
C GLY A 141 18.66 -8.86 12.89
N ILE A 142 17.69 -7.93 12.92
CA ILE A 142 16.85 -7.66 14.10
C ILE A 142 15.38 -7.88 13.74
N GLY A 143 14.96 -9.14 13.59
CA GLY A 143 13.55 -9.47 13.33
C GLY A 143 13.07 -9.21 11.89
N VAL A 144 11.76 -9.24 11.69
CA VAL A 144 11.11 -9.05 10.40
C VAL A 144 10.77 -7.58 10.22
N PRO A 145 11.27 -6.92 9.17
CA PRO A 145 10.92 -5.52 8.91
C PRO A 145 9.42 -5.40 8.55
N GLY A 146 8.76 -4.37 9.09
CA GLY A 146 7.40 -4.02 8.68
C GLY A 146 7.32 -3.58 7.22
N ILE A 147 6.10 -3.56 6.66
CA ILE A 147 5.85 -3.22 5.24
C ILE A 147 6.42 -1.84 4.85
N MET A 148 6.50 -0.90 5.79
CA MET A 148 7.00 0.45 5.55
C MET A 148 8.52 0.61 5.67
N TYR A 149 9.26 -0.47 5.88
CA TYR A 149 10.72 -0.38 5.79
C TYR A 149 11.19 -0.26 4.34
N PRO A 150 12.21 0.56 4.06
CA PRO A 150 12.75 0.69 2.72
C PRO A 150 13.22 -0.66 2.16
N ARG A 151 13.03 -0.86 0.88
CA ARG A 151 13.36 -2.09 0.18
C ARG A 151 14.82 -2.57 0.35
N GLY A 152 15.76 -1.66 0.62
CA GLY A 152 17.15 -1.99 0.89
C GLY A 152 17.41 -2.67 2.24
N THR A 153 16.45 -2.67 3.16
CA THR A 153 16.45 -3.48 4.37
C THR A 153 15.89 -4.85 3.99
N LEU A 154 16.69 -5.64 3.30
CA LEU A 154 16.30 -6.95 2.82
C LEU A 154 15.81 -7.81 3.99
N VAL A 155 14.62 -8.35 3.81
CA VAL A 155 14.20 -9.55 4.54
C VAL A 155 15.25 -10.61 4.24
N ASP A 156 16.01 -11.02 5.25
CA ASP A 156 16.87 -12.20 5.12
C ASP A 156 15.97 -13.36 4.65
N PRO A 157 16.32 -14.07 3.58
CA PRO A 157 15.53 -15.18 3.05
C PRO A 157 15.17 -16.26 4.07
N GLN A 158 15.89 -16.34 5.19
CA GLN A 158 15.54 -17.23 6.30
C GLN A 158 14.35 -16.75 7.14
N TYR A 159 13.93 -15.49 7.02
CA TYR A 159 12.73 -14.93 7.65
C TYR A 159 11.51 -15.06 6.73
N GLN A 160 11.29 -16.24 6.16
CA GLN A 160 10.08 -16.51 5.41
C GLN A 160 8.87 -16.52 6.37
N TYR A 161 8.00 -15.51 6.22
CA TYR A 161 6.61 -15.51 6.70
C TYR A 161 6.33 -15.32 8.20
N GLU A 162 6.98 -14.41 8.87
CA GLU A 162 6.31 -13.77 10.00
C GLU A 162 5.45 -12.60 9.49
N PRO A 163 4.25 -12.36 10.07
CA PRO A 163 3.35 -11.33 9.56
C PRO A 163 4.02 -9.96 9.55
N LEU A 164 4.01 -9.32 8.37
CA LEU A 164 4.49 -7.96 8.22
C LEU A 164 3.58 -7.04 9.03
N VAL A 165 4.14 -6.39 10.03
CA VAL A 165 3.41 -5.39 10.81
C VAL A 165 3.50 -4.07 10.07
N ALA A 166 2.36 -3.46 9.73
CA ALA A 166 2.35 -2.13 9.12
C ALA A 166 3.04 -1.12 10.04
N ALA A 167 3.90 -0.26 9.48
CA ALA A 167 4.55 0.79 10.26
C ALA A 167 3.47 1.70 10.88
N GLY A 168 3.69 2.14 12.10
CA GLY A 168 2.69 2.87 12.89
C GLY A 168 1.86 1.97 13.80
N THR A 169 1.98 0.65 13.68
CA THR A 169 1.32 -0.29 14.58
C THR A 169 2.30 -0.83 15.63
N LYS A 170 2.69 -0.02 16.58
CA LYS A 170 3.27 -0.60 17.79
C LYS A 170 2.18 -1.42 18.49
N GLY A 171 2.28 -2.74 18.37
CA GLY A 171 1.32 -3.67 18.97
C GLY A 171 -0.02 -3.75 18.24
N GLY A 172 -0.06 -3.56 16.92
CA GLY A 172 -1.28 -3.70 16.11
C GLY A 172 -2.26 -2.54 16.25
N THR A 173 -1.84 -1.37 16.70
CA THR A 173 -2.71 -0.20 16.84
C THR A 173 -2.36 0.84 15.77
N MET A 174 -3.28 1.11 14.86
CA MET A 174 -3.19 2.27 13.96
C MET A 174 -3.64 3.51 14.72
N HIS A 175 -2.82 4.55 14.72
CA HIS A 175 -3.24 5.87 15.19
C HIS A 175 -3.83 6.68 14.02
N PRO A 176 -4.92 7.44 14.26
CA PRO A 176 -5.54 8.28 13.24
C PRO A 176 -4.63 9.42 12.80
#